data_346f3b7066180699c97f94536e6778ea
#
_entry.id   346f3b7066180699c97f94536e6778ea
#
_cell.length_a   1.000
_cell.length_b   1.000
_cell.length_c   1.000
_cell.angle_alpha   90.00
_cell.angle_beta   90.00
_cell.angle_gamma   90.00
#
_symmetry.space_group_name_H-M   'P 1'
#
loop_
_entity.id
_entity.type
_entity.pdbx_description
1 polymer ?
#
loop_
_entity_poly.entity_id
_entity_poly.type
_entity_poly.pdbx_seq_one_letter_code
_entity_poly.pdbx_strand_id
1 'polypeptide(L)'
;MAEDLKHQILEYMESHNTMTLGTCQSDVPWAATVFYASDGLRLYFFSAPDSRHCQNLAANARVAVTIQEDYRDWRKIKGIQLEGLVARVDSLIEKGKAMAAYARKYPEVMKVFGNPASGALYQAFLKVRFYSVTPEKVFFIDNEQGFGKRRELVVAE
;
A
#
# COMPACT_ATOMS: atom_id res chain seq x y z
N MET A 1 3.83 -24.46 4.44
CA MET A 1 2.78 -24.04 3.48
C MET A 1 2.27 -22.62 3.76
N ALA A 2 1.75 -22.32 4.93
CA ALA A 2 1.33 -20.93 5.26
C ALA A 2 2.52 -19.97 5.37
N GLU A 3 3.63 -20.41 5.92
CA GLU A 3 4.90 -19.67 6.00
C GLU A 3 5.45 -19.34 4.59
N ASP A 4 5.37 -20.30 3.67
CA ASP A 4 5.77 -20.14 2.27
C ASP A 4 4.89 -19.11 1.54
N LEU A 5 3.57 -19.14 1.74
CA LEU A 5 2.65 -18.16 1.18
C LEU A 5 2.92 -16.75 1.72
N LYS A 6 3.15 -16.62 3.02
CA LYS A 6 3.49 -15.35 3.65
C LYS A 6 4.79 -14.77 3.06
N HIS A 7 5.80 -15.61 2.89
CA HIS A 7 7.06 -15.21 2.28
C HIS A 7 6.87 -14.70 0.86
N GLN A 8 6.13 -15.43 0.02
CA GLN A 8 5.81 -15.01 -1.36
C GLN A 8 5.08 -13.66 -1.40
N ILE A 9 4.12 -13.44 -0.50
CA ILE A 9 3.40 -12.17 -0.39
C ILE A 9 4.34 -11.02 0.00
N LEU A 10 5.17 -11.20 1.02
CA LEU A 10 6.11 -10.17 1.48
C LEU A 10 7.15 -9.84 0.40
N GLU A 11 7.65 -10.83 -0.30
CA GLU A 11 8.59 -10.65 -1.41
C GLU A 11 7.94 -9.90 -2.59
N TYR A 12 6.69 -10.22 -2.91
CA TYR A 12 5.93 -9.51 -3.94
C TYR A 12 5.66 -8.05 -3.53
N MET A 13 5.29 -7.80 -2.27
CA MET A 13 5.11 -6.44 -1.75
C MET A 13 6.41 -5.62 -1.82
N GLU A 14 7.55 -6.22 -1.52
CA GLU A 14 8.84 -5.52 -1.55
C GLU A 14 9.30 -5.22 -2.99
N SER A 15 9.02 -6.10 -3.92
CA SER A 15 9.43 -5.96 -5.33
C SER A 15 8.54 -5.03 -6.17
N HIS A 16 7.40 -4.60 -5.65
CA HIS A 16 6.47 -3.69 -6.33
C HIS A 16 6.34 -2.36 -5.59
N ASN A 17 6.06 -1.29 -6.31
CA ASN A 17 6.14 0.08 -5.79
C ASN A 17 4.79 0.78 -5.67
N THR A 18 3.80 0.36 -6.46
CA THR A 18 2.48 1.00 -6.51
C THR A 18 1.39 0.04 -6.09
N MET A 19 0.40 0.58 -5.41
CA MET A 19 -0.83 -0.12 -5.09
C MET A 19 -2.03 0.72 -5.54
N THR A 20 -3.11 0.07 -5.91
CA THR A 20 -4.39 0.73 -6.15
C THR A 20 -5.26 0.59 -4.94
N LEU A 21 -5.70 1.73 -4.41
CA LEU A 21 -6.65 1.83 -3.31
C LEU A 21 -8.08 1.88 -3.88
N GLY A 22 -8.92 0.93 -3.50
CA GLY A 22 -10.37 1.00 -3.70
C GLY A 22 -11.03 1.56 -2.46
N THR A 23 -11.65 2.72 -2.56
CA THR A 23 -12.34 3.40 -1.47
C THR A 23 -13.81 3.60 -1.82
N CYS A 24 -14.65 3.80 -0.82
CA CYS A 24 -16.08 4.02 -1.04
C CYS A 24 -16.63 5.03 -0.04
N GLN A 25 -17.33 6.02 -0.55
CA GLN A 25 -18.08 6.97 0.26
C GLN A 25 -19.47 7.17 -0.35
N SER A 26 -20.51 7.10 0.48
CA SER A 26 -21.93 7.22 0.03
C SER A 26 -22.24 6.30 -1.15
N ASP A 27 -21.81 5.05 -1.08
CA ASP A 27 -21.98 4.00 -2.10
C ASP A 27 -21.32 4.31 -3.46
N VAL A 28 -20.47 5.35 -3.54
CA VAL A 28 -19.71 5.67 -4.75
C VAL A 28 -18.28 5.13 -4.59
N PRO A 29 -17.89 4.10 -5.36
CA PRO A 29 -16.54 3.57 -5.35
C PRO A 29 -15.57 4.50 -6.08
N TRP A 30 -14.33 4.51 -5.63
CA TRP A 30 -13.24 5.24 -6.24
C TRP A 30 -11.95 4.44 -6.20
N ALA A 31 -11.16 4.49 -7.25
CA ALA A 31 -9.86 3.85 -7.33
C ALA A 31 -8.75 4.88 -7.53
N ALA A 32 -7.68 4.77 -6.76
CA ALA A 32 -6.52 5.66 -6.87
C ALA A 32 -5.22 4.86 -6.70
N THR A 33 -4.22 5.15 -7.51
CA THR A 33 -2.90 4.54 -7.41
C THR A 33 -1.98 5.42 -6.58
N VAL A 34 -1.27 4.81 -5.63
CA VAL A 34 -0.29 5.47 -4.78
C VAL A 34 0.99 4.64 -4.67
N PHE A 35 2.11 5.29 -4.41
CA PHE A 35 3.32 4.60 -3.94
C PHE A 35 3.13 4.10 -2.53
N TYR A 36 3.77 2.99 -2.20
CA TYR A 36 3.75 2.43 -0.86
C TYR A 36 5.09 1.87 -0.43
N ALA A 37 5.29 1.79 0.86
CA ALA A 37 6.31 0.96 1.51
C ALA A 37 5.63 0.06 2.54
N SER A 38 6.27 -1.06 2.89
CA SER A 38 5.70 -2.03 3.82
C SER A 38 6.62 -2.27 5.03
N ASP A 39 5.99 -2.58 6.15
CA ASP A 39 6.61 -3.17 7.34
C ASP A 39 5.81 -4.44 7.67
N GLY A 40 6.37 -5.59 7.31
CA GLY A 40 5.61 -6.82 7.26
C GLY A 40 4.42 -6.69 6.30
N LEU A 41 3.23 -7.06 6.77
CA LEU A 41 2.00 -6.95 5.99
C LEU A 41 1.37 -5.55 6.03
N ARG A 42 1.80 -4.69 6.95
CA ARG A 42 1.30 -3.31 7.06
C ARG A 42 1.88 -2.47 5.93
N LEU A 43 1.01 -1.74 5.23
CA LEU A 43 1.41 -0.85 4.15
C LEU A 43 1.32 0.60 4.61
N TYR A 44 2.26 1.41 4.16
CA TYR A 44 2.27 2.85 4.38
C TYR A 44 2.25 3.59 3.05
N PHE A 45 1.45 4.63 2.97
CA PHE A 45 1.50 5.58 1.87
C PHE A 45 1.37 7.00 2.41
N PHE A 46 1.81 7.97 1.63
CA PHE A 46 1.57 9.37 1.95
C PHE A 46 0.78 10.03 0.82
N SER A 47 -0.15 10.89 1.22
CA SER A 47 -1.06 11.57 0.31
C SER A 47 -1.53 12.89 0.92
N ALA A 48 -1.97 13.80 0.06
CA ALA A 48 -2.61 15.02 0.52
C ALA A 48 -3.97 14.68 1.16
N PRO A 49 -4.27 15.21 2.36
CA PRO A 49 -5.53 14.91 3.05
C PRO A 49 -6.78 15.34 2.29
N ASP A 50 -6.68 16.31 1.38
CA ASP A 50 -7.75 16.80 0.51
C ASP A 50 -7.92 16.00 -0.78
N SER A 51 -7.08 14.99 -1.02
CA SER A 51 -7.28 14.05 -2.13
C SER A 51 -8.58 13.26 -1.94
N ARG A 52 -9.23 12.90 -3.05
CA ARG A 52 -10.50 12.18 -3.00
C ARG A 52 -10.43 10.88 -2.21
N HIS A 53 -9.39 10.08 -2.41
CA HIS A 53 -9.22 8.83 -1.67
C HIS A 53 -9.02 9.09 -0.15
N CYS A 54 -8.27 10.12 0.25
CA CYS A 54 -8.12 10.46 1.67
C CYS A 54 -9.42 10.98 2.29
N GLN A 55 -10.21 11.77 1.56
CA GLN A 55 -11.53 12.20 2.02
C GLN A 55 -12.50 11.02 2.15
N ASN A 56 -12.50 10.10 1.19
CA ASN A 56 -13.29 8.86 1.26
C ASN A 56 -12.91 8.04 2.51
N LEU A 57 -11.61 7.87 2.76
CA LEU A 57 -11.09 7.11 3.89
C LEU A 57 -11.36 7.78 5.24
N ALA A 58 -11.42 9.10 5.30
CA ALA A 58 -11.83 9.83 6.50
C ALA A 58 -13.29 9.55 6.87
N ALA A 59 -14.16 9.36 5.87
CA ALA A 59 -15.58 9.03 6.07
C ALA A 59 -15.82 7.52 6.24
N ASN A 60 -15.03 6.68 5.57
CA ASN A 60 -15.11 5.22 5.61
C ASN A 60 -13.70 4.65 5.53
N ALA A 61 -13.19 4.15 6.65
CA ALA A 61 -11.84 3.64 6.77
C ALA A 61 -11.60 2.31 6.03
N ARG A 62 -12.64 1.65 5.54
CA ARG A 62 -12.50 0.40 4.80
C ARG A 62 -11.86 0.64 3.44
N VAL A 63 -10.94 -0.24 3.09
CA VAL A 63 -10.19 -0.17 1.83
C VAL A 63 -10.07 -1.57 1.21
N ALA A 64 -10.13 -1.60 -0.11
CA ALA A 64 -9.62 -2.71 -0.90
C ALA A 64 -8.31 -2.27 -1.56
N VAL A 65 -7.34 -3.15 -1.64
CA VAL A 65 -6.05 -2.87 -2.27
C VAL A 65 -5.70 -3.94 -3.27
N THR A 66 -5.15 -3.55 -4.41
CA THR A 66 -4.47 -4.47 -5.32
C THR A 66 -3.03 -4.02 -5.56
N ILE A 67 -2.13 -5.02 -5.66
CA ILE A 67 -0.74 -4.84 -6.06
C ILE A 67 -0.49 -5.82 -7.21
N GLN A 68 -0.18 -5.30 -8.38
CA GLN A 68 0.13 -6.08 -9.58
C GLN A 68 1.01 -5.26 -10.51
N GLU A 69 1.53 -5.92 -11.52
CA GLU A 69 2.23 -5.29 -12.64
C GLU A 69 1.43 -5.46 -13.95
N ASP A 70 1.85 -4.78 -15.01
CA ASP A 70 1.24 -4.85 -16.34
C ASP A 70 1.68 -6.14 -17.06
N TYR A 71 0.93 -7.22 -16.84
CA TYR A 71 1.19 -8.51 -17.46
C TYR A 71 0.64 -8.57 -18.89
N ARG A 72 1.47 -8.96 -19.84
CA ARG A 72 1.06 -9.23 -21.23
C ARG A 72 0.53 -10.64 -21.42
N ASP A 73 0.99 -11.58 -20.61
CA ASP A 73 0.59 -12.99 -20.65
C ASP A 73 -0.30 -13.29 -19.43
N TRP A 74 -1.57 -13.54 -19.68
CA TRP A 74 -2.54 -13.85 -18.63
C TRP A 74 -2.18 -15.09 -17.79
N ARG A 75 -1.39 -16.01 -18.36
CA ARG A 75 -0.90 -17.22 -17.66
C ARG A 75 0.11 -16.90 -16.56
N LYS A 76 0.75 -15.73 -16.66
CA LYS A 76 1.79 -15.27 -15.74
C LYS A 76 1.30 -14.25 -14.72
N ILE A 77 0.01 -13.92 -14.73
CA ILE A 77 -0.56 -12.95 -13.79
C ILE A 77 -0.29 -13.42 -12.35
N LYS A 78 0.33 -12.52 -11.61
CA LYS A 78 0.49 -12.60 -10.15
C LYS A 78 -0.03 -11.31 -9.54
N GLY A 79 -0.45 -11.37 -8.30
CA GLY A 79 -0.87 -10.16 -7.61
C GLY A 79 -1.42 -10.41 -6.23
N ILE A 80 -1.48 -9.34 -5.48
CA ILE A 80 -2.08 -9.31 -4.16
C ILE A 80 -3.42 -8.59 -4.24
N GLN A 81 -4.41 -9.15 -3.58
CA GLN A 81 -5.67 -8.51 -3.28
C GLN A 81 -5.82 -8.52 -1.76
N LEU A 82 -6.16 -7.41 -1.17
CA LEU A 82 -6.44 -7.38 0.26
C LEU A 82 -7.60 -6.45 0.59
N GLU A 83 -8.22 -6.71 1.70
CA GLU A 83 -9.13 -5.79 2.37
C GLU A 83 -8.60 -5.47 3.77
N GLY A 84 -8.88 -4.27 4.23
CA GLY A 84 -8.40 -3.82 5.53
C GLY A 84 -8.92 -2.45 5.93
N LEU A 85 -8.26 -1.88 6.91
CA LEU A 85 -8.59 -0.58 7.45
C LEU A 85 -7.42 0.40 7.26
N VAL A 86 -7.75 1.63 6.91
CA VAL A 86 -6.79 2.73 6.82
C VAL A 86 -6.94 3.65 8.02
N ALA A 87 -5.82 4.03 8.60
CA ALA A 87 -5.74 5.07 9.60
C ALA A 87 -4.68 6.11 9.22
N ARG A 88 -4.93 7.37 9.55
CA ARG A 88 -3.90 8.39 9.49
C ARG A 88 -2.85 8.12 10.57
N VAL A 89 -1.59 8.24 10.22
CA VAL A 89 -0.46 8.01 11.13
C VAL A 89 -0.17 9.32 11.86
N ASP A 90 -0.56 9.40 13.12
CA ASP A 90 -0.39 10.62 13.95
C ASP A 90 0.66 10.44 15.04
N SER A 91 0.90 9.22 15.55
CA SER A 91 1.92 8.97 16.58
C SER A 91 3.33 9.12 16.04
N LEU A 92 4.25 9.66 16.84
CA LEU A 92 5.67 9.81 16.46
C LEU A 92 6.35 8.45 16.22
N ILE A 93 5.99 7.44 17.00
CA ILE A 93 6.55 6.08 16.86
C ILE A 93 6.17 5.49 15.50
N GLU A 94 4.89 5.58 15.13
CA GLU A 94 4.42 5.03 13.86
C GLU A 94 4.88 5.85 12.66
N LYS A 95 4.96 7.18 12.79
CA LYS A 95 5.63 8.03 11.78
C LYS A 95 7.06 7.60 11.54
N GLY A 96 7.80 7.28 12.61
CA GLY A 96 9.16 6.77 12.53
C GLY A 96 9.24 5.46 11.75
N LYS A 97 8.31 4.54 11.98
CA LYS A 97 8.23 3.26 11.23
C LYS A 97 7.91 3.48 9.75
N ALA A 98 6.95 4.34 9.44
CA ALA A 98 6.59 4.70 8.07
C ALA A 98 7.77 5.34 7.33
N MET A 99 8.44 6.30 7.95
CA MET A 99 9.64 6.95 7.40
C MET A 99 10.77 5.95 7.16
N ALA A 100 11.02 5.04 8.11
CA ALA A 100 12.05 4.00 7.98
C ALA A 100 11.73 3.04 6.82
N ALA A 101 10.48 2.62 6.67
CA ALA A 101 10.04 1.78 5.57
C ALA A 101 10.26 2.47 4.20
N TYR A 102 9.89 3.74 4.09
CA TYR A 102 10.11 4.53 2.88
C TYR A 102 11.59 4.77 2.60
N ALA A 103 12.39 5.12 3.60
CA ALA A 103 13.83 5.35 3.44
C ALA A 103 14.56 4.08 2.97
N ARG A 104 14.14 2.92 3.45
CA ARG A 104 14.68 1.63 3.02
C ARG A 104 14.33 1.33 1.56
N LYS A 105 13.08 1.54 1.17
CA LYS A 105 12.59 1.20 -0.17
C LYS A 105 12.91 2.26 -1.22
N TYR A 106 12.87 3.54 -0.84
CA TYR A 106 13.04 4.70 -1.74
C TYR A 106 14.06 5.71 -1.19
N PRO A 107 15.34 5.36 -1.03
CA PRO A 107 16.31 6.25 -0.42
C PRO A 107 16.45 7.59 -1.16
N GLU A 108 16.38 7.59 -2.50
CA GLU A 108 16.50 8.81 -3.31
C GLU A 108 15.27 9.75 -3.14
N VAL A 109 14.08 9.18 -3.02
CA VAL A 109 12.85 9.95 -2.79
C VAL A 109 12.93 10.67 -1.43
N MET A 110 13.39 9.95 -0.41
CA MET A 110 13.52 10.52 0.93
C MET A 110 14.58 11.60 1.02
N LYS A 111 15.67 11.49 0.28
CA LYS A 111 16.70 12.55 0.16
C LYS A 111 16.12 13.85 -0.41
N VAL A 112 15.26 13.75 -1.42
CA VAL A 112 14.62 14.91 -2.05
C VAL A 112 13.57 15.52 -1.11
N PHE A 113 12.67 14.71 -0.58
CA PHE A 113 11.57 15.17 0.26
C PHE A 113 12.01 15.67 1.64
N GLY A 114 13.08 15.14 2.18
CA GLY A 114 13.67 15.58 3.44
C GLY A 114 14.58 16.81 3.33
N ASN A 115 14.80 17.36 2.12
CA ASN A 115 15.76 18.42 1.87
C ASN A 115 15.05 19.74 1.48
N PRO A 116 15.10 20.80 2.32
CA PRO A 116 14.55 22.11 1.99
C PRO A 116 15.07 22.71 0.68
N ALA A 117 16.32 22.37 0.27
CA ALA A 117 16.89 22.82 -0.99
C ALA A 117 16.18 22.23 -2.23
N SER A 118 15.33 21.21 -2.08
CA SER A 118 14.53 20.64 -3.15
C SER A 118 13.33 21.55 -3.56
N GLY A 119 13.14 22.68 -2.90
CA GLY A 119 12.19 23.73 -3.31
C GLY A 119 10.73 23.26 -3.33
N ALA A 120 10.08 23.29 -4.51
CA ALA A 120 8.66 22.94 -4.66
C ALA A 120 8.33 21.50 -4.23
N LEU A 121 9.24 20.53 -4.42
CA LEU A 121 9.06 19.16 -3.99
C LEU A 121 9.03 19.02 -2.47
N TYR A 122 9.91 19.74 -1.78
CA TYR A 122 9.89 19.80 -0.31
C TYR A 122 8.58 20.44 0.22
N GLN A 123 8.14 21.54 -0.40
CA GLN A 123 6.87 22.17 -0.03
C GLN A 123 5.66 21.26 -0.26
N ALA A 124 5.67 20.50 -1.35
CA ALA A 124 4.64 19.49 -1.61
C ALA A 124 4.64 18.39 -0.55
N PHE A 125 5.82 17.91 -0.14
CA PHE A 125 5.96 16.90 0.91
C PHE A 125 5.43 17.37 2.26
N LEU A 126 5.59 18.64 2.62
CA LEU A 126 5.06 19.18 3.87
C LEU A 126 3.52 19.16 3.95
N LYS A 127 2.84 19.10 2.80
CA LYS A 127 1.36 19.08 2.72
C LYS A 127 0.77 17.68 2.80
N VAL A 128 1.57 16.64 2.61
CA VAL A 128 1.09 15.26 2.68
C VAL A 128 1.12 14.73 4.12
N ARG A 129 0.38 13.64 4.33
CA ARG A 129 0.35 12.91 5.60
C ARG A 129 0.58 11.43 5.32
N PHE A 130 1.12 10.72 6.28
CA PHE A 130 1.22 9.26 6.24
C PHE A 130 -0.10 8.62 6.64
N TYR A 131 -0.39 7.55 5.95
CA TYR A 131 -1.52 6.65 6.22
C TYR A 131 -1.00 5.23 6.32
N SER A 132 -1.60 4.43 7.18
CA SER A 132 -1.32 3.01 7.31
C SER A 132 -2.51 2.19 6.86
N VAL A 133 -2.24 1.13 6.12
CA VAL A 133 -3.21 0.08 5.80
C VAL A 133 -2.90 -1.11 6.68
N THR A 134 -3.86 -1.50 7.53
CA THR A 134 -3.80 -2.74 8.31
C THR A 134 -4.65 -3.77 7.62
N PRO A 135 -4.06 -4.80 7.00
CA PRO A 135 -4.81 -5.85 6.31
C PRO A 135 -5.62 -6.70 7.30
N GLU A 136 -6.86 -7.02 6.91
CA GLU A 136 -7.71 -8.01 7.60
C GLU A 136 -7.72 -9.34 6.84
N LYS A 137 -7.72 -9.27 5.50
CA LYS A 137 -7.60 -10.46 4.62
C LYS A 137 -6.62 -10.16 3.49
N VAL A 138 -5.79 -11.12 3.19
CA VAL A 138 -4.80 -11.04 2.11
C VAL A 138 -4.92 -12.26 1.22
N PHE A 139 -5.06 -12.04 -0.06
CA PHE A 139 -5.11 -13.08 -1.08
C PHE A 139 -3.95 -12.91 -2.06
N PHE A 140 -3.35 -14.02 -2.45
CA PHE A 140 -2.34 -14.06 -3.49
C PHE A 140 -2.80 -14.89 -4.68
N ILE A 141 -2.71 -14.29 -5.86
CA ILE A 141 -2.96 -14.96 -7.13
C ILE A 141 -1.62 -15.23 -7.81
N ASP A 142 -1.44 -16.44 -8.29
CA ASP A 142 -0.35 -16.84 -9.16
C ASP A 142 -0.86 -17.84 -10.19
N ASN A 143 -1.11 -17.37 -11.41
CA ASN A 143 -1.69 -18.18 -12.46
C ASN A 143 -0.74 -19.30 -12.94
N GLU A 144 0.56 -19.18 -12.71
CA GLU A 144 1.52 -20.25 -13.00
C GLU A 144 1.36 -21.45 -12.05
N GLN A 145 0.84 -21.21 -10.84
CA GLN A 145 0.58 -22.26 -9.84
C GLN A 145 -0.88 -22.74 -9.83
N GLY A 146 -1.72 -22.17 -10.66
CA GLY A 146 -3.13 -22.54 -10.79
C GLY A 146 -4.00 -21.39 -11.27
N PHE A 147 -4.46 -21.48 -12.52
CA PHE A 147 -5.24 -20.43 -13.15
C PHE A 147 -6.48 -20.05 -12.32
N GLY A 148 -6.58 -18.77 -12.00
CA GLY A 148 -7.70 -18.18 -11.26
C GLY A 148 -7.81 -18.60 -9.78
N LYS A 149 -6.85 -19.36 -9.27
CA LYS A 149 -6.85 -19.76 -7.86
C LYS A 149 -6.26 -18.67 -6.97
N ARG A 150 -7.03 -18.25 -5.98
CA ARG A 150 -6.57 -17.37 -4.91
C ARG A 150 -6.22 -18.19 -3.68
N ARG A 151 -5.07 -17.91 -3.10
CA ARG A 151 -4.65 -18.48 -1.82
C ARG A 151 -4.79 -17.40 -0.76
N GLU A 152 -5.53 -17.67 0.29
CA GLU A 152 -5.74 -16.76 1.41
C GLU A 152 -4.65 -16.95 2.46
N LEU A 153 -4.03 -15.84 2.87
CA LEU A 153 -3.18 -15.80 4.05
C LEU A 153 -4.05 -15.38 5.24
N VAL A 154 -4.11 -16.25 6.25
CA VAL A 154 -4.74 -15.90 7.52
C VAL A 154 -3.84 -14.90 8.25
N VAL A 155 -4.32 -13.68 8.39
CA VAL A 155 -3.63 -12.63 9.16
C VAL A 155 -3.91 -12.91 10.63
N ALA A 156 -2.87 -13.21 11.39
CA ALA A 156 -3.01 -13.37 12.86
C ALA A 156 -3.37 -12.02 13.48
N GLU A 157 -4.32 -12.04 14.42
CA GLU A 157 -4.71 -10.89 15.21
C GLU A 157 -3.56 -10.31 16.05
#